data_d689f04995b5307a0f5c923512b7fb1c
#
_entry.id   d689f04995b5307a0f5c923512b7fb1c
#
_cell.length_a   1.000
_cell.length_b   1.000
_cell.length_c   1.000
_cell.angle_alpha   90.00
_cell.angle_beta   90.00
_cell.angle_gamma   90.00
#
_symmetry.space_group_name_H-M   'P 1'
#
loop_
_entity.id
_entity.type
_entity.pdbx_description
1 polymer ?
#
loop_
_entity_poly.entity_id
_entity_poly.type
_entity_poly.pdbx_seq_one_letter_code
_entity_poly.pdbx_strand_id
1 'polypeptide(L)'
;MKKVLIMTPDIEGPVRNGGIGTAFTALATTLAKKGYDVDVLYTCGDYSESSASTFSDWSRIYSTFGINLLSTGLVKEINIDAPYFRRKSYSILLWLKENNVYDTIISCEWQADLYYALLSKKNGTDFENTKFIVNTHSSTLWADEGNYQLPYDQNHLELYYMEKMVVEMADEVVSPSQYLIDWMLGKHWNVPEERHVILNCEPFQGFETRSDVVVKTNETPASGVELVFFGRLETRKGLDIFLRALRKLSDEDKETISGVTFLGKNVTLGKIDSFTHIMNQTKNLGLAVNIISDYDRTNANEYIKRKNVLVIIPSLVENSPYTVYECLVNNVNFLASNVGGIPELIPQEHHAEVLFTPTPVDLYGKIHYRLKNINIKPGLVESQENIQAAWFAAIERKDNSVFKKIDESNRPLVSVCITHFDRHHLLQQALASIKTQTYQNIEVS
;
A
#
# COMPACT_ATOMS: atom_id res chain seq x y z
N MET A 1 22.06 18.99 -1.74
CA MET A 1 21.29 17.89 -1.10
C MET A 1 19.95 17.89 -1.79
N LYS A 2 19.49 16.71 -2.30
CA LYS A 2 18.19 16.67 -2.97
C LYS A 2 17.06 16.77 -1.95
N LYS A 3 16.03 17.52 -2.33
CA LYS A 3 14.79 17.63 -1.57
C LYS A 3 13.75 16.67 -2.11
N VAL A 4 13.27 15.79 -1.25
CA VAL A 4 12.34 14.70 -1.60
C VAL A 4 11.01 14.90 -0.89
N LEU A 5 9.91 14.85 -1.65
CA LEU A 5 8.56 14.77 -1.11
C LEU A 5 8.04 13.34 -1.23
N ILE A 6 7.60 12.77 -0.13
CA ILE A 6 6.80 11.55 -0.13
C ILE A 6 5.35 11.93 0.10
N MET A 7 4.46 11.55 -0.83
CA MET A 7 3.02 11.79 -0.71
C MET A 7 2.31 10.47 -0.44
N THR A 8 1.49 10.42 0.59
CA THR A 8 0.85 9.15 0.99
C THR A 8 -0.49 9.37 1.69
N PRO A 9 -1.52 8.55 1.34
CA PRO A 9 -2.79 8.55 2.07
C PRO A 9 -2.74 7.74 3.37
N ASP A 10 -1.66 7.02 3.64
CA ASP A 10 -1.49 6.16 4.81
C ASP A 10 -0.06 6.30 5.38
N ILE A 11 0.08 6.48 6.69
CA ILE A 11 1.37 6.67 7.36
C ILE A 11 1.34 6.14 8.80
N GLU A 12 2.48 5.68 9.31
CA GLU A 12 2.55 5.21 10.71
C GLU A 12 2.38 6.37 11.68
N GLY A 13 1.58 6.14 12.70
CA GLY A 13 1.34 7.06 13.81
C GLY A 13 -0.04 7.68 13.78
N PRO A 14 -0.37 8.62 12.86
CA PRO A 14 -1.70 9.23 12.80
C PRO A 14 -2.83 8.21 12.64
N VAL A 15 -2.58 7.13 11.92
CA VAL A 15 -3.57 6.06 11.69
C VAL A 15 -2.98 4.69 11.99
N ARG A 16 -3.85 3.72 12.30
CA ARG A 16 -3.47 2.30 12.28
C ARG A 16 -3.27 1.89 10.83
N ASN A 17 -2.07 2.05 10.37
CA ASN A 17 -1.68 1.92 8.97
C ASN A 17 -1.77 0.49 8.42
N GLY A 18 -1.84 0.42 7.08
CA GLY A 18 -1.62 -0.78 6.30
C GLY A 18 -0.19 -0.87 5.77
N GLY A 19 0.01 -1.71 4.74
CA GLY A 19 1.32 -1.89 4.10
C GLY A 19 1.89 -0.62 3.46
N ILE A 20 1.05 0.26 2.92
CA ILE A 20 1.45 1.53 2.28
C ILE A 20 2.10 2.45 3.32
N GLY A 21 1.42 2.67 4.46
CA GLY A 21 1.94 3.53 5.51
C GLY A 21 3.26 3.01 6.09
N THR A 22 3.37 1.70 6.30
CA THR A 22 4.63 1.08 6.73
C THR A 22 5.75 1.32 5.70
N ALA A 23 5.48 1.13 4.41
CA ALA A 23 6.46 1.29 3.35
C ALA A 23 6.97 2.74 3.24
N PHE A 24 6.06 3.71 3.21
CA PHE A 24 6.46 5.11 3.07
C PHE A 24 7.10 5.68 4.34
N THR A 25 6.69 5.24 5.53
CA THR A 25 7.38 5.60 6.78
C THR A 25 8.81 5.05 6.80
N ALA A 26 8.98 3.78 6.41
CA ALA A 26 10.29 3.15 6.31
C ALA A 26 11.19 3.84 5.27
N LEU A 27 10.65 4.18 4.10
CA LEU A 27 11.38 4.90 3.07
C LEU A 27 11.77 6.31 3.54
N ALA A 28 10.83 7.08 4.10
CA ALA A 28 11.08 8.44 4.60
C ALA A 28 12.22 8.45 5.64
N THR A 29 12.14 7.54 6.62
CA THR A 29 13.17 7.43 7.67
C THR A 29 14.53 6.97 7.12
N THR A 30 14.54 6.08 6.12
CA THR A 30 15.75 5.65 5.43
C THR A 30 16.41 6.81 4.68
N LEU A 31 15.63 7.62 3.96
CA LEU A 31 16.14 8.78 3.23
C LEU A 31 16.65 9.88 4.16
N ALA A 32 15.91 10.19 5.21
CA ALA A 32 16.34 11.17 6.21
C ALA A 32 17.65 10.76 6.90
N LYS A 33 17.79 9.48 7.28
CA LYS A 33 19.05 8.92 7.84
C LYS A 33 20.23 9.02 6.87
N LYS A 34 19.98 8.92 5.55
CA LYS A 34 21.01 9.09 4.52
C LYS A 34 21.41 10.56 4.34
N GLY A 35 20.58 11.50 4.81
CA GLY A 35 20.86 12.93 4.76
C GLY A 35 20.08 13.66 3.65
N TYR A 36 19.05 13.07 3.04
CA TYR A 36 18.13 13.79 2.18
C TYR A 36 17.28 14.79 2.99
N ASP A 37 16.86 15.90 2.37
CA ASP A 37 15.84 16.80 2.91
C ASP A 37 14.46 16.20 2.58
N VAL A 38 13.77 15.65 3.59
CA VAL A 38 12.58 14.83 3.40
C VAL A 38 11.35 15.52 3.99
N ASP A 39 10.41 15.84 3.11
CA ASP A 39 9.05 16.20 3.48
C ASP A 39 8.11 15.00 3.22
N VAL A 40 7.14 14.79 4.11
CA VAL A 40 6.07 13.81 3.92
C VAL A 40 4.73 14.54 3.92
N LEU A 41 3.99 14.50 2.81
CA LEU A 41 2.64 15.04 2.71
C LEU A 41 1.64 13.91 2.96
N TYR A 42 1.00 13.93 4.14
CA TYR A 42 -0.10 13.04 4.46
C TYR A 42 -1.40 13.55 3.81
N THR A 43 -1.96 12.77 2.88
CA THR A 43 -3.05 13.23 2.00
C THR A 43 -4.46 12.99 2.56
N CYS A 44 -4.59 12.59 3.82
CA CYS A 44 -5.87 12.45 4.53
C CYS A 44 -6.15 13.59 5.53
N GLY A 45 -5.61 14.77 5.29
CA GLY A 45 -5.81 15.95 6.14
C GLY A 45 -5.08 15.84 7.47
N ASP A 46 -5.69 16.39 8.53
CA ASP A 46 -5.15 16.39 9.89
C ASP A 46 -5.70 15.23 10.72
N TYR A 47 -6.26 14.21 10.07
CA TYR A 47 -6.90 13.10 10.75
C TYR A 47 -5.89 12.28 11.55
N SER A 48 -6.24 11.98 12.80
CA SER A 48 -5.56 11.02 13.65
C SER A 48 -6.60 10.11 14.29
N GLU A 49 -6.40 8.78 14.20
CA GLU A 49 -7.27 7.79 14.87
C GLU A 49 -7.13 7.83 16.39
N SER A 50 -6.01 8.30 16.91
CA SER A 50 -5.73 8.34 18.33
C SER A 50 -6.35 9.58 18.98
N SER A 51 -7.16 9.38 20.00
CA SER A 51 -7.60 10.48 20.88
C SER A 51 -6.47 11.01 21.78
N ALA A 52 -5.38 10.28 21.92
CA ALA A 52 -4.24 10.61 22.78
C ALA A 52 -3.16 11.45 22.08
N SER A 53 -3.13 11.46 20.74
CA SER A 53 -2.11 12.16 19.96
C SER A 53 -2.74 12.87 18.76
N THR A 54 -2.50 14.17 18.65
CA THR A 54 -2.94 14.97 17.50
C THR A 54 -1.98 14.81 16.32
N PHE A 55 -2.40 15.25 15.13
CA PHE A 55 -1.50 15.34 13.98
C PHE A 55 -0.26 16.20 14.28
N SER A 56 -0.43 17.31 15.03
CA SER A 56 0.68 18.16 15.46
C SER A 56 1.68 17.44 16.37
N ASP A 57 1.21 16.51 17.21
CA ASP A 57 2.10 15.67 18.03
C ASP A 57 2.92 14.74 17.17
N TRP A 58 2.30 14.13 16.16
CA TRP A 58 3.00 13.30 15.18
C TRP A 58 3.99 14.10 14.34
N SER A 59 3.64 15.30 13.90
CA SER A 59 4.58 16.20 13.20
C SER A 59 5.84 16.50 14.03
N ARG A 60 5.68 16.71 15.34
CA ARG A 60 6.83 16.87 16.26
C ARG A 60 7.65 15.56 16.37
N ILE A 61 7.00 14.41 16.44
CA ILE A 61 7.70 13.12 16.50
C ILE A 61 8.51 12.89 15.21
N TYR A 62 7.90 13.09 14.03
CA TYR A 62 8.61 12.96 12.75
C TYR A 62 9.80 13.89 12.61
N SER A 63 9.69 15.11 13.15
CA SER A 63 10.78 16.08 13.13
C SER A 63 12.02 15.62 13.90
N THR A 64 11.87 14.78 14.94
CA THR A 64 13.00 14.18 15.66
C THR A 64 13.83 13.22 14.80
N PHE A 65 13.26 12.74 13.70
CA PHE A 65 13.92 11.88 12.71
C PHE A 65 14.40 12.65 11.47
N GLY A 66 14.31 14.00 11.51
CA GLY A 66 14.69 14.85 10.38
C GLY A 66 13.67 14.85 9.23
N ILE A 67 12.41 14.53 9.52
CA ILE A 67 11.32 14.48 8.54
C ILE A 67 10.31 15.57 8.86
N ASN A 68 9.96 16.38 7.87
CA ASN A 68 8.91 17.38 8.00
C ASN A 68 7.56 16.77 7.56
N LEU A 69 6.70 16.44 8.51
CA LEU A 69 5.38 15.87 8.24
C LEU A 69 4.37 17.00 8.00
N LEU A 70 3.86 17.06 6.78
CA LEU A 70 2.90 18.03 6.28
C LEU A 70 1.50 17.41 6.16
N SER A 71 0.48 18.24 6.31
CA SER A 71 -0.92 17.87 6.18
C SER A 71 -1.56 18.55 4.98
N THR A 72 -2.44 17.84 4.27
CA THR A 72 -3.32 18.45 3.26
C THR A 72 -4.39 19.37 3.86
N GLY A 73 -4.52 19.49 5.18
CA GLY A 73 -5.28 20.56 5.80
C GLY A 73 -4.79 21.97 5.41
N LEU A 74 -3.52 22.06 4.95
CA LEU A 74 -2.94 23.27 4.33
C LEU A 74 -3.36 23.45 2.87
N VAL A 75 -3.90 22.42 2.23
CA VAL A 75 -4.32 22.44 0.83
C VAL A 75 -5.75 22.98 0.75
N LYS A 76 -5.91 24.09 0.04
CA LYS A 76 -7.23 24.68 -0.17
C LYS A 76 -8.12 23.72 -0.97
N GLU A 77 -9.14 23.16 -0.34
CA GLU A 77 -10.10 22.33 -1.01
C GLU A 77 -10.88 23.12 -2.05
N ILE A 78 -10.94 22.59 -3.28
CA ILE A 78 -11.74 23.18 -4.34
C ILE A 78 -13.20 22.74 -4.21
N ASN A 79 -14.10 23.71 -4.29
CA ASN A 79 -15.55 23.46 -4.28
C ASN A 79 -16.06 23.28 -5.71
N ILE A 80 -15.89 22.07 -6.25
CA ILE A 80 -16.45 21.66 -7.55
C ILE A 80 -17.31 20.41 -7.36
N ASP A 81 -18.31 20.24 -8.22
CA ASP A 81 -19.13 19.03 -8.23
C ASP A 81 -18.38 17.87 -8.91
N ALA A 82 -17.58 17.17 -8.10
CA ALA A 82 -16.77 16.04 -8.53
C ALA A 82 -16.53 15.06 -7.36
N PRO A 83 -16.22 13.77 -7.63
CA PRO A 83 -15.84 12.81 -6.60
C PRO A 83 -14.66 13.29 -5.77
N TYR A 84 -14.60 12.87 -4.51
CA TYR A 84 -13.57 13.32 -3.56
C TYR A 84 -12.15 13.05 -4.07
N PHE A 85 -11.85 11.88 -4.63
CA PHE A 85 -10.51 11.55 -5.13
C PHE A 85 -10.06 12.49 -6.26
N ARG A 86 -10.98 12.93 -7.13
CA ARG A 86 -10.71 13.88 -8.19
C ARG A 86 -10.42 15.28 -7.62
N ARG A 87 -11.28 15.77 -6.72
CA ARG A 87 -11.06 17.06 -6.05
C ARG A 87 -9.74 17.09 -5.28
N LYS A 88 -9.45 16.00 -4.54
CA LYS A 88 -8.22 15.84 -3.77
C LYS A 88 -6.98 15.91 -4.68
N SER A 89 -6.92 15.11 -5.74
CA SER A 89 -5.80 15.12 -6.68
C SER A 89 -5.59 16.48 -7.34
N TYR A 90 -6.67 17.20 -7.70
CA TYR A 90 -6.55 18.55 -8.26
C TYR A 90 -6.10 19.58 -7.24
N SER A 91 -6.60 19.52 -6.01
CA SER A 91 -6.14 20.40 -4.91
C SER A 91 -4.65 20.18 -4.62
N ILE A 92 -4.17 18.95 -4.68
CA ILE A 92 -2.75 18.60 -4.56
C ILE A 92 -1.92 19.22 -5.70
N LEU A 93 -2.40 19.16 -6.95
CA LEU A 93 -1.75 19.86 -8.06
C LEU A 93 -1.54 21.35 -7.73
N LEU A 94 -2.60 22.04 -7.29
CA LEU A 94 -2.53 23.48 -6.97
C LEU A 94 -1.51 23.75 -5.85
N TRP A 95 -1.53 22.94 -4.80
CA TRP A 95 -0.56 23.05 -3.71
C TRP A 95 0.88 22.82 -4.20
N LEU A 96 1.11 21.79 -5.02
CA LEU A 96 2.44 21.50 -5.59
C LEU A 96 2.94 22.64 -6.48
N LYS A 97 2.07 23.31 -7.24
CA LYS A 97 2.46 24.47 -8.06
C LYS A 97 2.93 25.65 -7.21
N GLU A 98 2.31 25.86 -6.06
CA GLU A 98 2.70 26.90 -5.11
C GLU A 98 3.96 26.53 -4.30
N ASN A 99 4.22 25.22 -4.12
CA ASN A 99 5.30 24.68 -3.30
C ASN A 99 6.30 23.84 -4.10
N ASN A 100 6.53 24.14 -5.37
CA ASN A 100 7.39 23.35 -6.25
C ASN A 100 8.88 23.59 -5.97
N VAL A 101 9.38 22.99 -4.88
CA VAL A 101 10.78 23.07 -4.43
C VAL A 101 11.45 21.69 -4.40
N TYR A 102 10.78 20.65 -4.90
CA TYR A 102 11.21 19.26 -4.79
C TYR A 102 11.94 18.80 -6.06
N ASP A 103 13.10 18.17 -5.85
CA ASP A 103 13.83 17.48 -6.92
C ASP A 103 13.12 16.17 -7.31
N THR A 104 12.54 15.48 -6.30
CA THR A 104 11.85 14.21 -6.50
C THR A 104 10.57 14.16 -5.67
N ILE A 105 9.49 13.71 -6.28
CA ILE A 105 8.22 13.42 -5.61
C ILE A 105 7.93 11.92 -5.77
N ILE A 106 7.69 11.25 -4.64
CA ILE A 106 7.39 9.82 -4.58
C ILE A 106 5.96 9.63 -4.04
N SER A 107 5.13 8.85 -4.72
CA SER A 107 3.79 8.48 -4.23
C SER A 107 3.40 7.10 -4.73
N CYS A 108 2.29 6.56 -4.22
CA CYS A 108 1.70 5.35 -4.79
C CYS A 108 0.65 5.68 -5.86
N GLU A 109 0.25 4.64 -6.61
CA GLU A 109 -0.86 4.72 -7.56
C GLU A 109 -2.22 4.82 -6.86
N TRP A 110 -2.37 4.19 -5.68
CA TRP A 110 -3.64 4.10 -4.97
C TRP A 110 -4.20 5.47 -4.63
N GLN A 111 -5.51 5.66 -4.85
CA GLN A 111 -6.25 6.94 -4.71
C GLN A 111 -5.88 8.00 -5.75
N ALA A 112 -4.95 7.74 -6.66
CA ALA A 112 -4.59 8.62 -7.78
C ALA A 112 -4.19 10.05 -7.38
N ASP A 113 -3.57 10.24 -6.21
CA ASP A 113 -3.25 11.56 -5.65
C ASP A 113 -2.39 12.41 -6.60
N LEU A 114 -1.47 11.80 -7.37
CA LEU A 114 -0.60 12.49 -8.34
C LEU A 114 -1.21 12.68 -9.73
N TYR A 115 -2.42 12.23 -10.02
CA TYR A 115 -2.97 12.20 -11.38
C TYR A 115 -2.85 13.54 -12.10
N TYR A 116 -3.34 14.63 -11.52
CA TYR A 116 -3.30 15.94 -12.18
C TYR A 116 -1.90 16.57 -12.21
N ALA A 117 -1.04 16.28 -11.25
CA ALA A 117 0.36 16.74 -11.29
C ALA A 117 1.15 16.08 -12.43
N LEU A 118 1.00 14.77 -12.58
CA LEU A 118 1.59 14.01 -13.69
C LEU A 118 1.02 14.44 -15.04
N LEU A 119 -0.29 14.65 -15.12
CA LEU A 119 -0.94 15.15 -16.33
C LEU A 119 -0.41 16.54 -16.71
N SER A 120 -0.21 17.44 -15.72
CA SER A 120 0.37 18.76 -15.94
C SER A 120 1.79 18.66 -16.48
N LYS A 121 2.64 17.80 -15.91
CA LYS A 121 4.00 17.54 -16.43
C LYS A 121 3.95 16.97 -17.85
N LYS A 122 3.11 15.98 -18.09
CA LYS A 122 2.94 15.35 -19.42
C LYS A 122 2.53 16.35 -20.51
N ASN A 123 1.70 17.33 -20.13
CA ASN A 123 1.25 18.40 -21.01
C ASN A 123 2.27 19.56 -21.14
N GLY A 124 3.41 19.51 -20.46
CA GLY A 124 4.46 20.52 -20.56
C GLY A 124 4.11 21.86 -19.90
N THR A 125 3.19 21.86 -18.92
CA THR A 125 2.76 23.09 -18.23
C THR A 125 3.54 23.36 -16.95
N ASP A 126 3.86 22.32 -16.17
CA ASP A 126 4.49 22.45 -14.88
C ASP A 126 5.48 21.29 -14.62
N PHE A 127 6.32 21.41 -13.59
CA PHE A 127 7.20 20.35 -13.07
C PHE A 127 8.35 19.91 -14.00
N GLU A 128 8.87 20.81 -14.84
CA GLU A 128 9.98 20.53 -15.76
C GLU A 128 11.19 19.88 -15.07
N ASN A 129 11.53 20.33 -13.86
CA ASN A 129 12.72 19.89 -13.13
C ASN A 129 12.43 18.96 -11.95
N THR A 130 11.19 18.49 -11.83
CA THR A 130 10.77 17.58 -10.76
C THR A 130 10.60 16.17 -11.29
N LYS A 131 11.29 15.20 -10.71
CA LYS A 131 11.12 13.78 -11.04
C LYS A 131 9.98 13.18 -10.23
N PHE A 132 9.08 12.48 -10.90
CA PHE A 132 8.00 11.72 -10.26
C PHE A 132 8.28 10.23 -10.28
N ILE A 133 8.40 9.64 -9.10
CA ILE A 133 8.52 8.18 -8.92
C ILE A 133 7.19 7.65 -8.38
N VAL A 134 6.59 6.71 -9.09
CA VAL A 134 5.41 5.98 -8.59
C VAL A 134 5.85 4.66 -8.00
N ASN A 135 5.74 4.54 -6.67
CA ASN A 135 6.01 3.31 -5.94
C ASN A 135 4.71 2.50 -5.84
N THR A 136 4.60 1.47 -6.66
CA THR A 136 3.36 0.68 -6.78
C THR A 136 3.15 -0.24 -5.59
N HIS A 137 1.95 -0.22 -5.03
CA HIS A 137 1.57 -1.10 -3.91
C HIS A 137 0.40 -2.02 -4.23
N SER A 138 -0.69 -1.47 -4.68
CA SER A 138 -1.89 -2.17 -5.12
C SER A 138 -2.95 -1.17 -5.57
N SER A 139 -3.28 -1.16 -6.85
CA SER A 139 -4.41 -0.35 -7.33
C SER A 139 -5.74 -0.89 -6.80
N THR A 140 -6.77 -0.05 -6.81
CA THR A 140 -8.12 -0.45 -6.42
C THR A 140 -8.61 -1.61 -7.29
N LEU A 141 -8.36 -1.59 -8.62
CA LEU A 141 -8.69 -2.69 -9.52
C LEU A 141 -8.04 -4.02 -9.08
N TRP A 142 -6.74 -4.00 -8.75
CA TRP A 142 -6.03 -5.21 -8.31
C TRP A 142 -6.61 -5.76 -7.00
N ALA A 143 -6.92 -4.88 -6.05
CA ALA A 143 -7.50 -5.26 -4.77
C ALA A 143 -8.92 -5.85 -4.92
N ASP A 144 -9.73 -5.26 -5.79
CA ASP A 144 -11.09 -5.70 -6.05
C ASP A 144 -11.13 -7.05 -6.78
N GLU A 145 -10.26 -7.26 -7.76
CA GLU A 145 -10.09 -8.59 -8.38
C GLU A 145 -9.73 -9.65 -7.34
N GLY A 146 -8.80 -9.34 -6.42
CA GLY A 146 -8.40 -10.24 -5.34
C GLY A 146 -9.50 -10.53 -4.32
N ASN A 147 -10.47 -9.63 -4.17
CA ASN A 147 -11.63 -9.79 -3.30
C ASN A 147 -12.89 -10.26 -4.04
N TYR A 148 -12.81 -10.54 -5.35
CA TYR A 148 -13.95 -10.89 -6.20
C TYR A 148 -15.05 -9.81 -6.19
N GLN A 149 -14.66 -8.55 -6.14
CA GLN A 149 -15.55 -7.39 -6.16
C GLN A 149 -15.63 -6.80 -7.57
N LEU A 150 -16.81 -6.36 -7.93
CA LEU A 150 -17.05 -5.63 -9.17
C LEU A 150 -17.15 -4.13 -8.88
N PRO A 151 -16.84 -3.25 -9.84
CA PRO A 151 -17.05 -1.82 -9.67
C PRO A 151 -18.55 -1.56 -9.44
N TYR A 152 -18.86 -0.75 -8.46
CA TYR A 152 -20.26 -0.51 -8.03
C TYR A 152 -20.89 0.72 -8.69
N ASP A 153 -20.09 1.63 -9.26
CA ASP A 153 -20.56 2.81 -9.98
C ASP A 153 -19.52 3.33 -10.99
N GLN A 154 -19.89 4.41 -11.69
CA GLN A 154 -19.03 5.05 -12.68
C GLN A 154 -17.80 5.72 -12.04
N ASN A 155 -17.92 6.26 -10.84
CA ASN A 155 -16.79 6.89 -10.14
C ASN A 155 -15.72 5.86 -9.78
N HIS A 156 -16.13 4.64 -9.46
CA HIS A 156 -15.21 3.54 -9.20
C HIS A 156 -14.40 3.15 -10.45
N LEU A 157 -15.05 3.09 -11.61
CA LEU A 157 -14.36 2.88 -12.90
C LEU A 157 -13.40 4.02 -13.24
N GLU A 158 -13.79 5.25 -12.92
CA GLU A 158 -12.95 6.43 -13.11
C GLU A 158 -11.69 6.37 -12.20
N LEU A 159 -11.84 5.92 -10.96
CA LEU A 159 -10.71 5.74 -10.06
C LEU A 159 -9.71 4.70 -10.61
N TYR A 160 -10.19 3.56 -11.14
CA TYR A 160 -9.32 2.58 -11.81
C TYR A 160 -8.54 3.22 -12.96
N TYR A 161 -9.21 4.03 -13.77
CA TYR A 161 -8.56 4.73 -14.87
C TYR A 161 -7.50 5.72 -14.37
N MET A 162 -7.80 6.52 -13.37
CA MET A 162 -6.87 7.51 -12.83
C MET A 162 -5.66 6.86 -12.17
N GLU A 163 -5.83 5.76 -11.42
CA GLU A 163 -4.73 4.98 -10.84
C GLU A 163 -3.83 4.37 -11.92
N LYS A 164 -4.42 3.82 -12.98
CA LYS A 164 -3.67 3.36 -14.16
C LYS A 164 -2.85 4.50 -14.77
N MET A 165 -3.46 5.65 -15.00
CA MET A 165 -2.79 6.80 -15.62
C MET A 165 -1.67 7.36 -14.73
N VAL A 166 -1.79 7.29 -13.39
CA VAL A 166 -0.68 7.66 -12.47
C VAL A 166 0.57 6.81 -12.76
N VAL A 167 0.40 5.51 -12.96
CA VAL A 167 1.53 4.63 -13.33
C VAL A 167 2.06 4.95 -14.74
N GLU A 168 1.17 5.10 -15.73
CA GLU A 168 1.57 5.30 -17.13
C GLU A 168 2.24 6.66 -17.40
N MET A 169 1.96 7.67 -16.59
CA MET A 169 2.54 9.01 -16.72
C MET A 169 3.77 9.23 -15.83
N ALA A 170 4.13 8.29 -14.97
CA ALA A 170 5.30 8.41 -14.11
C ALA A 170 6.60 8.55 -14.90
N ASP A 171 7.58 9.29 -14.38
CA ASP A 171 8.94 9.34 -14.95
C ASP A 171 9.70 8.04 -14.65
N GLU A 172 9.44 7.45 -13.48
CA GLU A 172 9.97 6.15 -13.06
C GLU A 172 8.93 5.40 -12.24
N VAL A 173 8.84 4.08 -12.45
CA VAL A 173 8.01 3.18 -11.65
C VAL A 173 8.91 2.30 -10.79
N VAL A 174 8.68 2.27 -9.49
CA VAL A 174 9.30 1.33 -8.57
C VAL A 174 8.21 0.38 -8.06
N SER A 175 8.45 -0.92 -8.13
CA SER A 175 7.55 -1.93 -7.59
C SER A 175 8.29 -2.82 -6.60
N PRO A 176 7.67 -3.19 -5.46
CA PRO A 176 8.28 -4.13 -4.53
C PRO A 176 8.23 -5.59 -5.01
N SER A 177 7.67 -5.86 -6.19
CA SER A 177 7.67 -7.19 -6.82
C SER A 177 7.62 -7.10 -8.34
N GLN A 178 8.24 -8.07 -9.00
CA GLN A 178 8.08 -8.28 -10.45
C GLN A 178 6.64 -8.70 -10.78
N TYR A 179 6.02 -9.48 -9.90
CA TYR A 179 4.63 -9.91 -10.03
C TYR A 179 3.66 -8.76 -10.35
N LEU A 180 3.74 -7.64 -9.62
CA LEU A 180 2.80 -6.52 -9.84
C LEU A 180 3.08 -5.82 -11.17
N ILE A 181 4.34 -5.70 -11.57
CA ILE A 181 4.69 -5.19 -12.92
C ILE A 181 4.09 -6.09 -14.00
N ASP A 182 4.26 -7.40 -13.88
CA ASP A 182 3.72 -8.36 -14.85
C ASP A 182 2.19 -8.35 -14.88
N TRP A 183 1.53 -8.17 -13.73
CA TRP A 183 0.08 -8.02 -13.65
C TRP A 183 -0.38 -6.75 -14.40
N MET A 184 0.28 -5.59 -14.19
CA MET A 184 -0.05 -4.35 -14.89
C MET A 184 0.13 -4.49 -16.40
N LEU A 185 1.24 -5.09 -16.85
CA LEU A 185 1.50 -5.36 -18.27
C LEU A 185 0.45 -6.33 -18.85
N GLY A 186 0.07 -7.37 -18.11
CA GLY A 186 -0.99 -8.31 -18.47
C GLY A 186 -2.38 -7.65 -18.59
N LYS A 187 -2.60 -6.54 -17.90
CA LYS A 187 -3.79 -5.68 -18.00
C LYS A 187 -3.67 -4.61 -19.10
N HIS A 188 -2.64 -4.69 -19.92
CA HIS A 188 -2.35 -3.70 -20.97
C HIS A 188 -2.15 -2.28 -20.44
N TRP A 189 -1.50 -2.13 -19.29
CA TRP A 189 -1.02 -0.84 -18.84
C TRP A 189 0.30 -0.53 -19.54
N ASN A 190 0.46 0.72 -19.97
CA ASN A 190 1.69 1.20 -20.60
C ASN A 190 2.70 1.61 -19.52
N VAL A 191 3.17 0.63 -18.74
CA VAL A 191 4.16 0.88 -17.66
C VAL A 191 5.44 1.43 -18.29
N PRO A 192 6.01 2.56 -17.80
CA PRO A 192 7.23 3.15 -18.34
C PRO A 192 8.38 2.14 -18.50
N GLU A 193 9.28 2.38 -19.46
CA GLU A 193 10.51 1.58 -19.61
C GLU A 193 11.42 1.74 -18.39
N GLU A 194 11.48 2.94 -17.81
CA GLU A 194 12.18 3.22 -16.55
C GLU A 194 11.37 2.66 -15.39
N ARG A 195 11.52 1.36 -15.15
CA ARG A 195 10.86 0.63 -14.07
C ARG A 195 11.81 -0.33 -13.38
N HIS A 196 11.71 -0.42 -12.07
CA HIS A 196 12.60 -1.22 -11.25
C HIS A 196 11.85 -2.01 -10.19
N VAL A 197 12.33 -3.22 -9.93
CA VAL A 197 11.91 -3.98 -8.74
C VAL A 197 12.85 -3.60 -7.61
N ILE A 198 12.32 -2.96 -6.57
CA ILE A 198 13.05 -2.60 -5.37
C ILE A 198 12.17 -2.98 -4.18
N LEU A 199 12.62 -3.93 -3.38
CA LEU A 199 11.87 -4.37 -2.20
C LEU A 199 11.62 -3.21 -1.24
N ASN A 200 10.59 -3.35 -0.41
CA ASN A 200 10.30 -2.38 0.63
C ASN A 200 11.42 -2.32 1.66
N CYS A 201 11.70 -1.11 2.17
CA CYS A 201 12.62 -0.93 3.28
C CYS A 201 12.11 -1.63 4.55
N GLU A 202 13.05 -2.00 5.43
CA GLU A 202 12.70 -2.55 6.74
C GLU A 202 11.79 -1.60 7.49
N PRO A 203 10.71 -2.13 8.07
CA PRO A 203 9.78 -1.33 8.85
C PRO A 203 10.46 -0.56 9.96
N PHE A 204 10.13 0.72 10.09
CA PHE A 204 10.71 1.59 11.11
C PHE A 204 10.33 1.14 12.53
N GLN A 205 11.31 1.12 13.45
CA GLN A 205 11.15 0.65 14.83
C GLN A 205 11.14 1.80 15.86
N GLY A 206 11.16 3.06 15.40
CA GLY A 206 11.45 4.21 16.28
C GLY A 206 10.25 4.88 16.92
N PHE A 207 9.02 4.52 16.54
CA PHE A 207 7.84 5.03 17.23
C PHE A 207 7.59 4.16 18.46
N GLU A 208 7.92 4.68 19.65
CA GLU A 208 7.45 4.10 20.90
C GLU A 208 5.92 4.27 20.96
N THR A 209 5.21 3.25 20.51
CA THR A 209 3.78 3.18 20.79
C THR A 209 3.63 2.93 22.29
N ARG A 210 3.18 3.93 23.03
CA ARG A 210 2.65 3.73 24.40
C ARG A 210 1.36 2.93 24.29
N SER A 211 1.47 1.67 23.93
CA SER A 211 0.36 0.76 24.13
C SER A 211 0.44 0.23 25.56
N ASP A 212 -0.48 0.65 26.41
CA ASP A 212 -0.72 0.01 27.71
C ASP A 212 -1.23 -1.44 27.56
N VAL A 213 -1.20 -1.97 26.34
CA VAL A 213 -1.56 -3.34 26.04
C VAL A 213 -0.38 -4.22 26.41
N VAL A 214 -0.39 -4.70 27.64
CA VAL A 214 0.54 -5.75 28.07
C VAL A 214 0.20 -7.00 27.27
N VAL A 215 1.09 -7.39 26.33
CA VAL A 215 1.02 -8.72 25.74
C VAL A 215 0.97 -9.71 26.89
N LYS A 216 -0.17 -10.36 27.13
CA LYS A 216 -0.31 -11.34 28.20
C LYS A 216 0.61 -12.53 27.90
N THR A 217 1.87 -12.40 28.30
CA THR A 217 2.88 -13.45 28.21
C THR A 217 2.81 -14.45 29.37
N ASN A 218 1.83 -14.29 30.29
CA ASN A 218 1.79 -14.97 31.59
C ASN A 218 1.11 -16.34 31.59
N GLU A 219 0.82 -16.92 30.45
CA GLU A 219 0.50 -18.35 30.46
C GLU A 219 1.78 -19.09 30.04
N THR A 220 2.26 -19.95 30.93
CA THR A 220 3.24 -21.01 30.61
C THR A 220 2.80 -21.62 29.29
N PRO A 221 3.66 -21.66 28.23
CA PRO A 221 3.24 -22.25 26.97
C PRO A 221 2.72 -23.66 27.26
N ALA A 222 1.45 -23.92 26.97
CA ALA A 222 0.97 -25.28 26.90
C ALA A 222 1.95 -26.06 26.02
N SER A 223 2.28 -27.28 26.39
CA SER A 223 3.17 -28.10 25.56
C SER A 223 2.52 -28.22 24.16
N GLY A 224 3.20 -27.77 23.10
CA GLY A 224 2.70 -27.82 21.73
C GLY A 224 2.94 -26.57 20.93
N VAL A 225 2.54 -26.61 19.67
CA VAL A 225 2.70 -25.53 18.68
C VAL A 225 1.42 -24.70 18.60
N GLU A 226 1.52 -23.39 18.69
CA GLU A 226 0.40 -22.50 18.41
C GLU A 226 0.36 -22.14 16.92
N LEU A 227 -0.77 -22.36 16.26
CA LEU A 227 -1.00 -21.93 14.90
C LEU A 227 -1.57 -20.51 14.89
N VAL A 228 -0.87 -19.57 14.26
CA VAL A 228 -1.28 -18.16 14.23
C VAL A 228 -1.59 -17.71 12.81
N PHE A 229 -2.87 -17.49 12.48
CA PHE A 229 -3.24 -16.74 11.29
C PHE A 229 -2.79 -15.29 11.46
N PHE A 230 -2.01 -14.75 10.51
CA PHE A 230 -1.48 -13.41 10.61
C PHE A 230 -1.87 -12.54 9.40
N GLY A 231 -2.76 -11.59 9.62
CA GLY A 231 -3.25 -10.66 8.61
C GLY A 231 -4.70 -10.23 8.86
N ARG A 232 -5.21 -9.27 8.07
CA ARG A 232 -6.63 -8.87 8.16
C ARG A 232 -7.54 -10.10 7.97
N LEU A 233 -8.60 -10.18 8.76
CA LEU A 233 -9.51 -11.32 8.77
C LEU A 233 -10.49 -11.25 7.58
N GLU A 234 -9.96 -11.24 6.35
CA GLU A 234 -10.70 -11.05 5.09
C GLU A 234 -10.50 -12.21 4.10
N THR A 235 -11.37 -12.30 3.10
CA THR A 235 -11.35 -13.36 2.06
C THR A 235 -10.01 -13.39 1.33
N ARG A 236 -9.51 -12.25 0.86
CA ARG A 236 -8.25 -12.15 0.12
C ARG A 236 -7.04 -12.65 0.92
N LYS A 237 -7.07 -12.52 2.24
CA LYS A 237 -6.03 -13.06 3.14
C LYS A 237 -6.18 -14.55 3.44
N GLY A 238 -7.12 -15.24 2.78
CA GLY A 238 -7.26 -16.70 2.84
C GLY A 238 -7.85 -17.22 4.12
N LEU A 239 -8.68 -16.45 4.82
CA LEU A 239 -9.32 -16.86 6.07
C LEU A 239 -10.03 -18.21 5.92
N ASP A 240 -10.81 -18.40 4.84
CA ASP A 240 -11.54 -19.66 4.60
C ASP A 240 -10.62 -20.83 4.26
N ILE A 241 -9.46 -20.56 3.61
CA ILE A 241 -8.46 -21.62 3.35
C ILE A 241 -7.94 -22.16 4.68
N PHE A 242 -7.57 -21.28 5.60
CA PHE A 242 -7.07 -21.68 6.91
C PHE A 242 -8.14 -22.42 7.72
N LEU A 243 -9.36 -21.87 7.82
CA LEU A 243 -10.48 -22.50 8.52
C LEU A 243 -10.80 -23.92 8.00
N ARG A 244 -10.74 -24.12 6.66
CA ARG A 244 -10.94 -25.43 6.05
C ARG A 244 -9.75 -26.37 6.25
N ALA A 245 -8.52 -25.86 6.30
CA ALA A 245 -7.33 -26.66 6.60
C ALA A 245 -7.37 -27.17 8.05
N LEU A 246 -7.76 -26.32 9.01
CA LEU A 246 -7.91 -26.71 10.42
C LEU A 246 -8.88 -27.90 10.61
N ARG A 247 -9.94 -27.99 9.80
CA ARG A 247 -10.89 -29.11 9.87
C ARG A 247 -10.34 -30.42 9.34
N LYS A 248 -9.20 -30.40 8.66
CA LYS A 248 -8.52 -31.59 8.14
C LYS A 248 -7.48 -32.16 9.12
N LEU A 249 -7.19 -31.42 10.21
CA LEU A 249 -6.23 -31.87 11.22
C LEU A 249 -6.64 -33.22 11.79
N SER A 250 -5.71 -34.17 11.81
CA SER A 250 -5.89 -35.46 12.49
C SER A 250 -5.91 -35.28 14.01
N ASP A 251 -6.34 -36.29 14.73
CA ASP A 251 -6.29 -36.25 16.20
C ASP A 251 -4.84 -36.19 16.70
N GLU A 252 -3.91 -36.91 16.02
CA GLU A 252 -2.46 -36.83 16.29
C GLU A 252 -1.93 -35.40 16.13
N ASP A 253 -2.32 -34.70 15.06
CA ASP A 253 -1.93 -33.29 14.85
C ASP A 253 -2.46 -32.39 15.97
N LYS A 254 -3.74 -32.57 16.35
CA LYS A 254 -4.37 -31.77 17.39
C LYS A 254 -3.72 -31.94 18.76
N GLU A 255 -3.20 -33.13 19.08
CA GLU A 255 -2.46 -33.39 20.33
C GLU A 255 -1.14 -32.59 20.39
N THR A 256 -0.56 -32.24 19.22
CA THR A 256 0.66 -31.44 19.15
C THR A 256 0.41 -29.93 19.11
N ILE A 257 -0.85 -29.51 18.91
CA ILE A 257 -1.25 -28.11 18.79
C ILE A 257 -1.77 -27.59 20.13
N SER A 258 -1.14 -26.55 20.66
CA SER A 258 -1.56 -25.89 21.92
C SER A 258 -2.79 -24.99 21.74
N GLY A 259 -3.04 -24.48 20.53
CA GLY A 259 -4.16 -23.62 20.21
C GLY A 259 -4.05 -22.97 18.83
N VAL A 260 -5.09 -22.24 18.45
CA VAL A 260 -5.18 -21.49 17.18
C VAL A 260 -5.51 -20.03 17.50
N THR A 261 -4.71 -19.10 17.01
CA THR A 261 -4.95 -17.66 17.15
C THR A 261 -5.16 -17.00 15.80
N PHE A 262 -6.19 -16.17 15.71
CA PHE A 262 -6.44 -15.29 14.58
C PHE A 262 -5.98 -13.88 14.95
N LEU A 263 -4.85 -13.45 14.40
CA LEU A 263 -4.20 -12.17 14.71
C LEU A 263 -4.36 -11.20 13.54
N GLY A 264 -5.28 -10.23 13.68
CA GLY A 264 -5.51 -9.20 12.65
C GLY A 264 -6.83 -8.47 12.78
N LYS A 265 -6.96 -7.36 12.05
CA LYS A 265 -8.16 -6.50 12.08
C LYS A 265 -9.42 -7.29 11.68
N ASN A 266 -10.49 -7.13 12.48
CA ASN A 266 -11.83 -7.61 12.14
C ASN A 266 -12.41 -6.82 10.97
N VAL A 267 -13.08 -7.49 10.04
CA VAL A 267 -13.73 -6.89 8.87
C VAL A 267 -15.11 -7.51 8.65
N THR A 268 -15.94 -6.86 7.86
CA THR A 268 -17.24 -7.40 7.44
C THR A 268 -17.06 -8.32 6.23
N LEU A 269 -17.53 -9.56 6.33
CA LEU A 269 -17.56 -10.57 5.28
C LEU A 269 -19.00 -10.73 4.77
N GLY A 270 -19.35 -9.96 3.75
CA GLY A 270 -20.73 -9.90 3.27
C GLY A 270 -21.70 -9.36 4.32
N LYS A 271 -22.48 -10.24 4.99
CA LYS A 271 -23.49 -9.85 5.99
C LYS A 271 -23.06 -10.10 7.44
N ILE A 272 -21.92 -10.72 7.69
CA ILE A 272 -21.43 -11.05 9.04
C ILE A 272 -20.01 -10.49 9.23
N ASP A 273 -19.63 -10.23 10.44
CA ASP A 273 -18.25 -9.87 10.77
C ASP A 273 -17.36 -11.13 10.84
N SER A 274 -16.05 -10.94 10.64
CA SER A 274 -15.11 -12.05 10.59
C SER A 274 -14.97 -12.78 11.93
N PHE A 275 -15.18 -12.09 13.07
CA PHE A 275 -15.18 -12.73 14.39
C PHE A 275 -16.29 -13.78 14.48
N THR A 276 -17.54 -13.38 14.16
CA THR A 276 -18.71 -14.29 14.15
C THR A 276 -18.47 -15.44 13.16
N HIS A 277 -17.90 -15.16 12.00
CA HIS A 277 -17.56 -16.21 11.00
C HIS A 277 -16.59 -17.24 11.60
N ILE A 278 -15.48 -16.79 12.16
CA ILE A 278 -14.47 -17.66 12.77
C ILE A 278 -15.08 -18.51 13.87
N MET A 279 -15.81 -17.91 14.83
CA MET A 279 -16.42 -18.63 15.94
C MET A 279 -17.38 -19.72 15.48
N ASN A 280 -18.19 -19.43 14.46
CA ASN A 280 -19.11 -20.43 13.87
C ASN A 280 -18.37 -21.59 13.21
N GLN A 281 -17.25 -21.29 12.51
CA GLN A 281 -16.49 -22.29 11.76
C GLN A 281 -15.59 -23.16 12.64
N THR A 282 -15.21 -22.69 13.83
CA THR A 282 -14.29 -23.37 14.76
C THR A 282 -15.00 -24.02 15.94
N LYS A 283 -16.31 -23.88 16.08
CA LYS A 283 -17.13 -24.38 17.22
C LYS A 283 -16.86 -25.84 17.60
N ASN A 284 -16.59 -26.70 16.62
CA ASN A 284 -16.38 -28.14 16.81
C ASN A 284 -14.94 -28.57 16.49
N LEU A 285 -13.98 -27.66 16.54
CA LEU A 285 -12.59 -27.94 16.15
C LEU A 285 -11.87 -28.84 17.18
N GLY A 286 -12.25 -28.75 18.45
CA GLY A 286 -11.58 -29.47 19.54
C GLY A 286 -10.23 -28.85 19.96
N LEU A 287 -9.96 -27.60 19.56
CA LEU A 287 -8.78 -26.82 19.92
C LEU A 287 -9.21 -25.50 20.56
N ALA A 288 -8.36 -24.93 21.42
CA ALA A 288 -8.53 -23.60 21.94
C ALA A 288 -8.40 -22.59 20.79
N VAL A 289 -9.35 -21.66 20.67
CA VAL A 289 -9.37 -20.62 19.63
C VAL A 289 -9.35 -19.24 20.27
N ASN A 290 -8.43 -18.41 19.82
CA ASN A 290 -8.29 -17.02 20.24
C ASN A 290 -8.38 -16.07 19.03
N ILE A 291 -8.92 -14.86 19.23
CA ILE A 291 -8.99 -13.81 18.21
C ILE A 291 -8.46 -12.53 18.82
N ILE A 292 -7.41 -11.97 18.20
CA ILE A 292 -6.75 -10.74 18.62
C ILE A 292 -6.86 -9.73 17.47
N SER A 293 -7.64 -8.67 17.67
CA SER A 293 -7.93 -7.67 16.63
C SER A 293 -7.49 -6.24 16.99
N ASP A 294 -7.01 -6.04 18.20
CA ASP A 294 -6.66 -4.75 18.79
C ASP A 294 -5.15 -4.48 18.89
N TYR A 295 -4.32 -5.48 18.61
CA TYR A 295 -2.87 -5.29 18.60
C TYR A 295 -2.43 -4.32 17.50
N ASP A 296 -1.54 -3.40 17.88
CA ASP A 296 -0.74 -2.67 16.92
C ASP A 296 0.38 -3.56 16.34
N ARG A 297 1.17 -3.01 15.43
CA ARG A 297 2.24 -3.74 14.77
C ARG A 297 3.30 -4.24 15.76
N THR A 298 3.67 -3.44 16.76
CA THR A 298 4.68 -3.79 17.76
C THR A 298 4.22 -4.99 18.58
N ASN A 299 2.99 -4.93 19.11
CA ASN A 299 2.40 -6.02 19.89
C ASN A 299 2.20 -7.29 19.05
N ALA A 300 1.79 -7.13 17.79
CA ALA A 300 1.64 -8.25 16.87
C ALA A 300 2.98 -8.94 16.59
N ASN A 301 4.05 -8.17 16.35
CA ASN A 301 5.39 -8.70 16.14
C ASN A 301 5.93 -9.41 17.40
N GLU A 302 5.75 -8.84 18.59
CA GLU A 302 6.14 -9.50 19.82
C GLU A 302 5.35 -10.81 20.05
N TYR A 303 4.08 -10.84 19.64
CA TYR A 303 3.26 -12.05 19.73
C TYR A 303 3.79 -13.19 18.85
N ILE A 304 4.11 -12.92 17.58
CA ILE A 304 4.58 -13.93 16.63
C ILE A 304 6.02 -14.41 16.89
N LYS A 305 6.84 -13.63 17.62
CA LYS A 305 8.22 -14.01 18.03
C LYS A 305 8.24 -15.04 19.15
N ARG A 306 7.12 -15.33 19.80
CA ARG A 306 7.07 -16.28 20.90
C ARG A 306 7.54 -17.67 20.46
N LYS A 307 8.10 -18.43 21.40
CA LYS A 307 8.52 -19.82 21.16
C LYS A 307 7.30 -20.67 20.80
N ASN A 308 7.50 -21.67 19.95
CA ASN A 308 6.49 -22.63 19.50
C ASN A 308 5.30 -22.01 18.77
N VAL A 309 5.48 -20.87 18.11
CA VAL A 309 4.51 -20.29 17.17
C VAL A 309 4.85 -20.71 15.75
N LEU A 310 3.82 -21.13 15.00
CA LEU A 310 3.85 -21.30 13.55
C LEU A 310 2.86 -20.33 12.93
N VAL A 311 3.39 -19.29 12.28
CA VAL A 311 2.57 -18.26 11.61
C VAL A 311 2.07 -18.78 10.27
N ILE A 312 0.80 -18.55 9.97
CA ILE A 312 0.14 -18.97 8.72
C ILE A 312 -0.37 -17.72 7.98
N ILE A 313 0.12 -17.53 6.75
CA ILE A 313 -0.24 -16.42 5.85
C ILE A 313 -0.84 -17.00 4.57
N PRO A 314 -2.12 -17.41 4.57
CA PRO A 314 -2.73 -18.19 3.50
C PRO A 314 -3.38 -17.31 2.42
N SER A 315 -2.81 -16.17 2.12
CA SER A 315 -3.36 -15.18 1.19
C SER A 315 -3.66 -15.77 -0.19
N LEU A 316 -4.73 -15.28 -0.84
CA LEU A 316 -5.10 -15.65 -2.22
C LEU A 316 -4.33 -14.83 -3.26
N VAL A 317 -4.02 -13.59 -2.93
CA VAL A 317 -3.21 -12.69 -3.76
C VAL A 317 -2.48 -11.68 -2.88
N GLU A 318 -1.21 -11.44 -3.20
CA GLU A 318 -0.34 -10.48 -2.50
C GLU A 318 0.61 -9.82 -3.49
N ASN A 319 0.97 -8.58 -3.21
CA ASN A 319 2.08 -7.93 -3.89
C ASN A 319 3.39 -8.22 -3.11
N SER A 320 3.67 -7.43 -2.07
CA SER A 320 4.84 -7.61 -1.20
C SER A 320 4.38 -7.43 0.26
N PRO A 321 3.82 -8.49 0.88
CA PRO A 321 3.15 -8.35 2.17
C PRO A 321 4.14 -8.19 3.32
N TYR A 322 3.97 -7.15 4.10
CA TYR A 322 4.77 -6.94 5.31
C TYR A 322 4.63 -8.08 6.34
N THR A 323 3.51 -8.80 6.37
CA THR A 323 3.36 -9.96 7.26
C THR A 323 4.39 -11.05 6.99
N VAL A 324 4.72 -11.31 5.71
CA VAL A 324 5.81 -12.25 5.34
C VAL A 324 7.17 -11.61 5.64
N TYR A 325 7.34 -10.34 5.25
CA TYR A 325 8.56 -9.59 5.51
C TYR A 325 8.92 -9.58 7.00
N GLU A 326 7.95 -9.31 7.88
CA GLU A 326 8.10 -9.32 9.34
C GLU A 326 8.49 -10.71 9.87
N CYS A 327 7.95 -11.78 9.31
CA CYS A 327 8.39 -13.14 9.67
C CYS A 327 9.85 -13.38 9.30
N LEU A 328 10.28 -12.93 8.11
CA LEU A 328 11.65 -13.10 7.62
C LEU A 328 12.66 -12.33 8.47
N VAL A 329 12.44 -11.03 8.71
CA VAL A 329 13.38 -10.18 9.45
C VAL A 329 13.40 -10.50 10.96
N ASN A 330 12.29 -10.98 11.51
CA ASN A 330 12.21 -11.37 12.92
C ASN A 330 12.54 -12.84 13.19
N ASN A 331 12.98 -13.58 12.17
CA ASN A 331 13.37 -14.98 12.29
C ASN A 331 12.27 -15.87 12.90
N VAL A 332 11.03 -15.68 12.40
CA VAL A 332 9.83 -16.37 12.86
C VAL A 332 9.55 -17.61 12.00
N ASN A 333 9.03 -18.69 12.61
CA ASN A 333 8.54 -19.84 11.85
C ASN A 333 7.23 -19.48 11.15
N PHE A 334 7.14 -19.69 9.84
CA PHE A 334 5.94 -19.39 9.09
C PHE A 334 5.68 -20.34 7.92
N LEU A 335 4.45 -20.33 7.44
CA LEU A 335 3.99 -20.86 6.17
C LEU A 335 3.26 -19.75 5.42
N ALA A 336 3.56 -19.55 4.15
CA ALA A 336 2.90 -18.57 3.30
C ALA A 336 2.41 -19.19 1.99
N SER A 337 1.36 -18.64 1.40
CA SER A 337 0.89 -19.03 0.08
C SER A 337 1.93 -18.74 -0.99
N ASN A 338 2.08 -19.65 -1.95
CA ASN A 338 2.88 -19.44 -3.16
C ASN A 338 2.06 -18.63 -4.18
N VAL A 339 1.86 -17.32 -3.90
CA VAL A 339 1.07 -16.42 -4.74
C VAL A 339 1.70 -15.04 -4.84
N GLY A 340 1.48 -14.39 -5.97
CA GLY A 340 1.92 -13.02 -6.19
C GLY A 340 3.42 -12.83 -5.97
N GLY A 341 3.79 -11.74 -5.30
CA GLY A 341 5.18 -11.44 -4.97
C GLY A 341 5.70 -12.10 -3.69
N ILE A 342 4.93 -12.97 -3.00
CA ILE A 342 5.43 -13.65 -1.79
C ILE A 342 6.72 -14.46 -2.06
N PRO A 343 6.79 -15.28 -3.14
CA PRO A 343 8.02 -16.03 -3.44
C PRO A 343 9.24 -15.13 -3.67
N GLU A 344 9.04 -13.91 -4.15
CA GLU A 344 10.13 -12.97 -4.43
C GLU A 344 10.82 -12.42 -3.17
N LEU A 345 10.18 -12.56 -1.99
CA LEU A 345 10.76 -12.17 -0.70
C LEU A 345 11.65 -13.26 -0.09
N ILE A 346 11.54 -14.51 -0.54
CA ILE A 346 12.08 -15.70 0.12
C ILE A 346 13.16 -16.33 -0.78
N PRO A 347 14.35 -16.68 -0.25
CA PRO A 347 15.35 -17.42 -1.02
C PRO A 347 14.79 -18.73 -1.58
N GLN A 348 15.08 -19.01 -2.85
CA GLN A 348 14.48 -20.10 -3.61
C GLN A 348 14.66 -21.49 -2.97
N GLU A 349 15.77 -21.71 -2.30
CA GLU A 349 16.10 -22.96 -1.58
C GLU A 349 15.10 -23.27 -0.45
N HIS A 350 14.40 -22.26 0.07
CA HIS A 350 13.41 -22.45 1.15
C HIS A 350 11.96 -22.53 0.65
N HIS A 351 11.70 -22.31 -0.66
CA HIS A 351 10.33 -22.33 -1.19
C HIS A 351 9.60 -23.64 -0.89
N ALA A 352 10.27 -24.79 -1.09
CA ALA A 352 9.67 -26.10 -0.83
C ALA A 352 9.27 -26.31 0.64
N GLU A 353 9.90 -25.61 1.57
CA GLU A 353 9.71 -25.79 3.01
C GLU A 353 8.63 -24.86 3.59
N VAL A 354 8.52 -23.62 3.07
CA VAL A 354 7.67 -22.58 3.67
C VAL A 354 6.51 -22.13 2.79
N LEU A 355 6.54 -22.44 1.49
CA LEU A 355 5.46 -22.08 0.58
C LEU A 355 4.50 -23.25 0.33
N PHE A 356 3.21 -22.91 0.13
CA PHE A 356 2.16 -23.87 -0.23
C PHE A 356 1.21 -23.26 -1.27
N THR A 357 0.60 -24.12 -2.08
CA THR A 357 -0.50 -23.71 -2.97
C THR A 357 -1.70 -23.29 -2.12
N PRO A 358 -2.39 -22.17 -2.41
CA PRO A 358 -3.47 -21.66 -1.57
C PRO A 358 -4.73 -22.55 -1.62
N THR A 359 -4.58 -23.78 -1.20
CA THR A 359 -5.66 -24.77 -1.04
C THR A 359 -5.68 -25.32 0.38
N PRO A 360 -6.87 -25.68 0.91
CA PRO A 360 -6.95 -26.27 2.26
C PRO A 360 -6.19 -27.59 2.40
N VAL A 361 -6.01 -28.33 1.31
CA VAL A 361 -5.33 -29.65 1.32
C VAL A 361 -3.83 -29.45 1.42
N ASP A 362 -3.27 -28.56 0.60
CA ASP A 362 -1.83 -28.32 0.58
C ASP A 362 -1.38 -27.62 1.87
N LEU A 363 -2.17 -26.63 2.34
CA LEU A 363 -1.92 -26.00 3.64
C LEU A 363 -1.93 -27.02 4.79
N TYR A 364 -2.92 -27.93 4.83
CA TYR A 364 -2.94 -29.00 5.81
C TYR A 364 -1.66 -29.85 5.75
N GLY A 365 -1.27 -30.32 4.56
CA GLY A 365 -0.05 -31.11 4.38
C GLY A 365 1.21 -30.38 4.88
N LYS A 366 1.30 -29.08 4.63
CA LYS A 366 2.41 -28.25 5.14
C LYS A 366 2.36 -28.06 6.65
N ILE A 367 1.19 -27.85 7.24
CA ILE A 367 1.04 -27.77 8.71
C ILE A 367 1.52 -29.10 9.32
N HIS A 368 1.02 -30.24 8.84
CA HIS A 368 1.42 -31.57 9.34
C HIS A 368 2.95 -31.79 9.27
N TYR A 369 3.58 -31.43 8.15
CA TYR A 369 5.03 -31.49 8.01
C TYR A 369 5.76 -30.57 9.00
N ARG A 370 5.27 -29.32 9.18
CA ARG A 370 5.91 -28.31 10.02
C ARG A 370 5.73 -28.59 11.52
N LEU A 371 4.67 -29.27 11.95
CA LEU A 371 4.51 -29.72 13.33
C LEU A 371 5.65 -30.67 13.75
N LYS A 372 6.20 -31.42 12.80
CA LYS A 372 7.36 -32.33 13.00
C LYS A 372 8.71 -31.64 12.76
N ASN A 373 8.74 -30.52 12.01
CA ASN A 373 9.94 -29.83 11.53
C ASN A 373 9.81 -28.30 11.73
N ILE A 374 9.59 -27.85 12.97
CA ILE A 374 9.20 -26.46 13.24
C ILE A 374 10.32 -25.46 12.98
N ASN A 375 11.59 -25.81 13.10
CA ASN A 375 12.72 -24.86 13.07
C ASN A 375 13.22 -24.56 11.63
N ILE A 376 12.35 -24.09 10.75
CA ILE A 376 12.72 -23.63 9.42
C ILE A 376 12.40 -22.13 9.33
N LYS A 377 13.42 -21.31 9.29
CA LYS A 377 13.36 -19.85 9.42
C LYS A 377 14.22 -19.21 8.33
N PRO A 378 13.70 -19.05 7.10
CA PRO A 378 14.43 -18.36 6.05
C PRO A 378 14.63 -16.89 6.40
N GLY A 379 15.71 -16.30 5.90
CA GLY A 379 15.93 -14.86 5.90
C GLY A 379 15.28 -14.20 4.69
N LEU A 380 15.37 -12.88 4.60
CA LEU A 380 14.96 -12.11 3.42
C LEU A 380 15.91 -12.40 2.26
N VAL A 381 15.40 -12.46 1.02
CA VAL A 381 16.20 -12.73 -0.18
C VAL A 381 17.25 -11.65 -0.44
N GLU A 382 16.99 -10.41 -0.06
CA GLU A 382 17.88 -9.26 -0.29
C GLU A 382 18.26 -8.58 1.02
N SER A 383 19.50 -8.07 1.14
CA SER A 383 19.94 -7.33 2.31
C SER A 383 19.33 -5.92 2.38
N GLN A 384 19.19 -5.38 3.60
CA GLN A 384 18.69 -4.01 3.78
C GLN A 384 19.60 -2.96 3.15
N GLU A 385 20.93 -3.19 3.18
CA GLU A 385 21.92 -2.31 2.57
C GLU A 385 21.72 -2.22 1.05
N ASN A 386 21.45 -3.33 0.38
CA ASN A 386 21.21 -3.37 -1.05
C ASN A 386 19.88 -2.73 -1.42
N ILE A 387 18.81 -3.00 -0.65
CA ILE A 387 17.51 -2.35 -0.83
C ILE A 387 17.63 -0.83 -0.72
N GLN A 388 18.31 -0.34 0.32
CA GLN A 388 18.53 1.09 0.53
C GLN A 388 19.39 1.69 -0.60
N ALA A 389 20.47 1.01 -1.01
CA ALA A 389 21.30 1.46 -2.11
C ALA A 389 20.51 1.58 -3.44
N ALA A 390 19.61 0.63 -3.72
CA ALA A 390 18.74 0.67 -4.89
C ALA A 390 17.77 1.88 -4.84
N TRP A 391 17.19 2.18 -3.67
CA TRP A 391 16.35 3.37 -3.49
C TRP A 391 17.14 4.67 -3.66
N PHE A 392 18.36 4.77 -3.11
CA PHE A 392 19.20 5.94 -3.31
C PHE A 392 19.55 6.12 -4.79
N ALA A 393 19.88 5.01 -5.48
CA ALA A 393 20.13 5.03 -6.92
C ALA A 393 18.91 5.51 -7.72
N ALA A 394 17.69 5.07 -7.35
CA ALA A 394 16.46 5.52 -7.99
C ALA A 394 16.26 7.05 -7.85
N ILE A 395 16.49 7.61 -6.66
CA ILE A 395 16.36 9.05 -6.43
C ILE A 395 17.46 9.84 -7.15
N GLU A 396 18.70 9.33 -7.19
CA GLU A 396 19.82 10.00 -7.83
C GLU A 396 19.83 9.88 -9.37
N ARG A 397 19.10 8.91 -9.90
CA ARG A 397 18.98 8.71 -11.36
C ARG A 397 18.37 9.95 -12.01
N LYS A 398 19.00 10.40 -13.09
CA LYS A 398 18.50 11.54 -13.84
C LYS A 398 17.14 11.22 -14.45
N ASP A 399 16.27 12.20 -14.42
CA ASP A 399 15.04 12.16 -15.19
C ASP A 399 15.39 12.25 -16.68
N ASN A 400 15.12 11.18 -17.41
CA ASN A 400 15.30 11.12 -18.87
C ASN A 400 13.98 11.39 -19.61
N SER A 401 12.91 11.73 -18.91
CA SER A 401 11.64 12.09 -19.52
C SER A 401 11.82 13.36 -20.37
N VAL A 402 11.26 13.33 -21.57
CA VAL A 402 11.29 14.50 -22.45
C VAL A 402 10.16 15.45 -22.03
N PHE A 403 10.48 16.43 -21.19
CA PHE A 403 9.57 17.53 -20.93
C PHE A 403 9.40 18.37 -22.20
N LYS A 404 8.26 18.23 -22.85
CA LYS A 404 7.90 19.06 -24.00
C LYS A 404 7.24 20.35 -23.51
N LYS A 405 8.05 21.36 -23.20
CA LYS A 405 7.50 22.68 -22.89
C LYS A 405 6.62 23.16 -24.03
N ILE A 406 5.46 23.70 -23.68
CA ILE A 406 4.60 24.35 -24.67
C ILE A 406 5.37 25.52 -25.27
N ASP A 407 5.64 25.44 -26.58
CA ASP A 407 6.22 26.58 -27.32
C ASP A 407 5.13 27.66 -27.45
N GLU A 408 5.19 28.67 -26.60
CA GLU A 408 4.27 29.78 -26.64
C GLU A 408 4.35 30.62 -27.93
N SER A 409 5.45 30.50 -28.68
CA SER A 409 5.61 31.17 -29.96
C SER A 409 4.90 30.45 -31.10
N ASN A 410 4.61 29.15 -30.93
CA ASN A 410 3.95 28.33 -31.94
C ASN A 410 2.66 27.72 -31.39
N ARG A 411 1.73 28.57 -30.96
CA ARG A 411 0.43 28.18 -30.46
C ARG A 411 -0.47 27.70 -31.59
N PRO A 412 -0.80 26.41 -31.72
CA PRO A 412 -1.69 25.92 -32.76
C PRO A 412 -3.09 26.56 -32.63
N LEU A 413 -3.77 26.75 -33.75
CA LEU A 413 -5.16 27.17 -33.73
C LEU A 413 -6.02 26.06 -33.14
N VAL A 414 -6.83 26.40 -32.11
CA VAL A 414 -7.79 25.50 -31.49
C VAL A 414 -9.19 25.88 -31.97
N SER A 415 -9.80 25.00 -32.75
CA SER A 415 -11.18 25.17 -33.21
C SER A 415 -12.14 24.57 -32.19
N VAL A 416 -12.98 25.41 -31.60
CA VAL A 416 -14.02 24.98 -30.64
C VAL A 416 -15.36 24.91 -31.37
N CYS A 417 -15.83 23.70 -31.62
CA CYS A 417 -17.14 23.47 -32.25
C CYS A 417 -18.21 23.38 -31.17
N ILE A 418 -19.24 24.24 -31.24
CA ILE A 418 -20.37 24.25 -30.29
C ILE A 418 -21.64 23.86 -31.03
N THR A 419 -22.18 22.71 -30.71
CA THR A 419 -23.53 22.35 -31.19
C THR A 419 -24.59 23.08 -30.36
N HIS A 420 -25.50 23.76 -31.02
CA HIS A 420 -26.55 24.54 -30.36
C HIS A 420 -27.90 24.30 -31.02
N PHE A 421 -28.93 24.07 -30.20
CA PHE A 421 -30.30 24.04 -30.62
C PHE A 421 -31.19 24.68 -29.56
N ASP A 422 -31.73 25.89 -29.85
CA ASP A 422 -32.70 26.65 -29.04
C ASP A 422 -32.34 26.78 -27.52
N ARG A 423 -31.04 26.93 -27.18
CA ARG A 423 -30.53 27.08 -25.82
C ARG A 423 -29.63 28.32 -25.69
N HIS A 424 -30.15 29.49 -26.06
CA HIS A 424 -29.38 30.73 -26.16
C HIS A 424 -28.57 31.09 -24.90
N HIS A 425 -29.16 30.89 -23.70
CA HIS A 425 -28.50 31.19 -22.43
C HIS A 425 -27.29 30.27 -22.17
N LEU A 426 -27.36 28.99 -22.55
CA LEU A 426 -26.25 28.05 -22.43
C LEU A 426 -25.13 28.37 -23.45
N LEU A 427 -25.50 28.77 -24.67
CA LEU A 427 -24.56 29.21 -25.66
C LEU A 427 -23.78 30.44 -25.19
N GLN A 428 -24.50 31.44 -24.61
CA GLN A 428 -23.84 32.61 -24.01
C GLN A 428 -22.84 32.25 -22.91
N GLN A 429 -23.20 31.32 -22.04
CA GLN A 429 -22.30 30.83 -20.98
C GLN A 429 -21.07 30.13 -21.56
N ALA A 430 -21.26 29.27 -22.57
CA ALA A 430 -20.15 28.57 -23.24
C ALA A 430 -19.19 29.57 -23.91
N LEU A 431 -19.74 30.55 -24.67
CA LEU A 431 -18.95 31.60 -25.30
C LEU A 431 -18.21 32.49 -24.28
N ALA A 432 -18.84 32.82 -23.15
CA ALA A 432 -18.19 33.55 -22.08
C ALA A 432 -17.03 32.73 -21.46
N SER A 433 -17.22 31.44 -21.23
CA SER A 433 -16.21 30.51 -20.75
C SER A 433 -14.99 30.42 -21.69
N ILE A 434 -15.22 30.38 -23.01
CA ILE A 434 -14.14 30.37 -24.00
C ILE A 434 -13.38 31.69 -24.00
N LYS A 435 -14.06 32.82 -23.91
CA LYS A 435 -13.42 34.15 -23.85
C LYS A 435 -12.54 34.37 -22.63
N THR A 436 -12.79 33.65 -21.54
CA THR A 436 -12.00 33.73 -20.29
C THR A 436 -10.80 32.77 -20.25
N GLN A 437 -10.59 31.95 -21.30
CA GLN A 437 -9.46 31.06 -21.38
C GLN A 437 -8.13 31.84 -21.51
N THR A 438 -7.10 31.31 -20.88
CA THR A 438 -5.74 31.86 -20.99
C THR A 438 -5.12 31.62 -22.36
N TYR A 439 -5.54 30.57 -23.06
CA TYR A 439 -5.14 30.30 -24.45
C TYR A 439 -5.91 31.20 -25.40
N GLN A 440 -5.20 31.95 -26.27
CA GLN A 440 -5.82 33.01 -27.07
C GLN A 440 -6.01 32.65 -28.56
N ASN A 441 -5.25 31.65 -29.08
CA ASN A 441 -5.37 31.27 -30.49
C ASN A 441 -6.54 30.28 -30.70
N ILE A 442 -7.76 30.79 -30.52
CA ILE A 442 -9.01 30.00 -30.55
C ILE A 442 -9.94 30.59 -31.61
N GLU A 443 -10.53 29.73 -32.41
CA GLU A 443 -11.73 30.02 -33.20
C GLU A 443 -12.93 29.24 -32.70
N VAL A 444 -14.13 29.79 -32.88
CA VAL A 444 -15.37 29.15 -32.47
C VAL A 444 -16.28 29.00 -33.68
N SER A 445 -16.79 27.80 -33.93
CA SER A 445 -17.68 27.46 -35.01
C SER A 445 -18.95 26.74 -34.52
#